data_1b587f0b5bba7e115ec061d67ace205f
#
_entry.id   1b587f0b5bba7e115ec061d67ace205f
#
_cell.length_a   1.000
_cell.length_b   1.000
_cell.length_c   1.000
_cell.angle_alpha   90.00
_cell.angle_beta   90.00
_cell.angle_gamma   90.00
#
_symmetry.space_group_name_H-M   'P 1'
#
loop_
_entity.id
_entity.type
_entity.pdbx_description
1 polymer ?
#
loop_
_entity_poly.entity_id
_entity_poly.type
_entity_poly.pdbx_seq_one_letter_code
_entity_poly.pdbx_strand_id
1 'polypeptide(L)'
;MTRGTSRNSRTAAGKGVPFVASPVLATKLPAWRSRVVLFLIFAAFLTLAGRALWLQGMSKDFLQKQGASRYARTLELPATRGKITDRNGQVLASSIPVRAVWAIPDDVLEAPKEKIQALAKLLDMNERDLRSKLDSDRGFVYLKRQVELDTVDKILKLGIAGIDTRKEYKRYYPEGEGMAHVVGFTSGEDKGQDGMELAFQKTLVGVTGNRRVIKDRLGRIVEDIESVREPHDGKDLTLSIDSKIQYIAFSALKDAVELHKAKAGGIVVLDAKTGEVLALANLPTYNPNNRSVL
;
A
#
# COMPACT_ATOMS: atom_id res chain seq x y z
N MET A 1 11.15 -32.51 103.20
CA MET A 1 11.33 -31.12 103.43
C MET A 1 11.47 -30.49 102.04
N THR A 2 10.68 -29.66 101.48
CA THR A 2 9.82 -28.55 101.74
C THR A 2 9.08 -28.20 100.44
N ARG A 3 7.82 -28.20 100.54
CA ARG A 3 6.86 -27.18 100.13
C ARG A 3 7.28 -26.13 99.11
N GLY A 4 6.45 -25.92 98.11
CA GLY A 4 6.40 -24.69 97.29
C GLY A 4 5.36 -24.78 96.19
N THR A 5 4.17 -24.53 96.52
CA THR A 5 3.15 -23.59 96.14
C THR A 5 2.82 -23.45 94.64
N SER A 6 1.61 -23.90 94.38
CA SER A 6 0.75 -23.61 93.28
C SER A 6 0.65 -22.07 92.94
N ARG A 7 0.65 -21.74 91.67
CA ARG A 7 0.14 -20.46 91.16
C ARG A 7 -0.75 -20.73 89.94
N ASN A 8 -2.07 -20.65 90.20
CA ASN A 8 -3.10 -20.60 89.22
C ASN A 8 -2.97 -19.34 88.37
N SER A 9 -2.86 -19.44 87.08
CA SER A 9 -3.14 -18.39 86.15
C SER A 9 -4.44 -18.70 85.41
N ARG A 10 -5.49 -17.98 85.77
CA ARG A 10 -6.73 -17.95 85.03
C ARG A 10 -6.53 -17.31 83.68
N THR A 11 -6.64 -18.08 82.65
CA THR A 11 -6.81 -17.58 81.24
C THR A 11 -8.28 -17.29 81.02
N ALA A 12 -8.53 -16.01 80.73
CA ALA A 12 -9.87 -15.51 80.39
C ALA A 12 -10.41 -16.16 79.11
N ALA A 13 -11.50 -16.84 79.23
CA ALA A 13 -12.26 -17.36 78.08
C ALA A 13 -12.84 -16.19 77.28
N GLY A 14 -12.32 -15.96 76.08
CA GLY A 14 -12.93 -15.08 75.15
C GLY A 14 -14.31 -15.57 74.76
N LYS A 15 -15.34 -14.77 75.00
CA LYS A 15 -16.70 -15.02 74.50
C LYS A 15 -16.69 -14.95 72.99
N GLY A 16 -16.58 -16.13 72.33
CA GLY A 16 -16.86 -16.27 70.90
C GLY A 16 -18.32 -15.89 70.64
N VAL A 17 -18.54 -14.99 69.73
CA VAL A 17 -19.88 -14.63 69.26
C VAL A 17 -20.53 -15.91 68.70
N PRO A 18 -21.71 -16.29 69.19
CA PRO A 18 -22.38 -17.51 68.67
C PRO A 18 -22.75 -17.27 67.22
N PHE A 19 -22.20 -18.08 66.34
CA PHE A 19 -22.58 -18.10 64.92
C PHE A 19 -24.00 -18.59 64.84
N VAL A 20 -24.95 -17.67 64.75
CA VAL A 20 -26.36 -17.98 64.52
C VAL A 20 -26.46 -18.49 63.10
N ALA A 21 -26.52 -19.77 62.91
CA ALA A 21 -26.79 -20.40 61.63
C ALA A 21 -28.16 -19.87 61.14
N SER A 22 -28.17 -19.15 60.02
CA SER A 22 -29.43 -18.61 59.48
C SER A 22 -30.42 -19.73 59.28
N PRO A 23 -31.70 -19.51 59.61
CA PRO A 23 -32.77 -20.55 59.52
C PRO A 23 -32.93 -21.12 58.10
N VAL A 24 -32.45 -20.39 57.09
CA VAL A 24 -32.44 -20.83 55.70
C VAL A 24 -31.44 -22.00 55.45
N LEU A 25 -30.38 -22.11 56.23
CA LEU A 25 -29.41 -23.20 56.16
C LEU A 25 -29.84 -24.46 56.93
N ALA A 26 -30.86 -24.36 57.79
CA ALA A 26 -31.37 -25.47 58.58
C ALA A 26 -32.43 -26.33 57.80
N THR A 27 -32.92 -25.89 56.68
CA THR A 27 -33.84 -26.66 55.83
C THR A 27 -33.05 -27.71 55.04
N LYS A 28 -33.11 -28.97 55.49
CA LYS A 28 -32.58 -30.11 54.71
C LYS A 28 -33.38 -30.24 53.40
N LEU A 29 -32.89 -29.71 52.34
CA LEU A 29 -33.46 -29.89 51.00
C LEU A 29 -33.44 -31.42 50.69
N PRO A 30 -34.56 -31.99 50.18
CA PRO A 30 -34.62 -33.37 49.82
C PRO A 30 -33.54 -33.70 48.78
N ALA A 31 -32.72 -34.74 49.00
CA ALA A 31 -31.54 -35.12 48.22
C ALA A 31 -31.82 -35.29 46.70
N TRP A 32 -33.08 -35.54 46.32
CA TRP A 32 -33.44 -35.66 44.92
C TRP A 32 -33.38 -34.33 44.17
N ARG A 33 -33.72 -33.18 44.84
CA ARG A 33 -33.63 -31.83 44.23
C ARG A 33 -32.22 -31.44 43.92
N SER A 34 -31.26 -31.70 44.82
CA SER A 34 -29.87 -31.44 44.56
C SER A 34 -29.31 -32.32 43.44
N ARG A 35 -29.75 -33.58 43.32
CA ARG A 35 -29.36 -34.45 42.20
C ARG A 35 -29.92 -33.99 40.89
N VAL A 36 -31.18 -33.48 40.83
CA VAL A 36 -31.78 -32.89 39.62
C VAL A 36 -31.02 -31.65 39.17
N VAL A 37 -30.69 -30.72 40.10
CA VAL A 37 -29.94 -29.52 39.77
C VAL A 37 -28.55 -29.93 39.27
N LEU A 38 -27.88 -30.88 39.90
CA LEU A 38 -26.54 -31.36 39.49
C LEU A 38 -26.58 -32.01 38.10
N PHE A 39 -27.64 -32.79 37.82
CA PHE A 39 -27.90 -33.38 36.51
C PHE A 39 -28.10 -32.30 35.42
N LEU A 40 -28.91 -31.27 35.72
CA LEU A 40 -29.17 -30.14 34.78
C LEU A 40 -27.88 -29.38 34.49
N ILE A 41 -27.03 -29.11 35.51
CA ILE A 41 -25.76 -28.44 35.34
C ILE A 41 -24.82 -29.31 34.49
N PHE A 42 -24.77 -30.61 34.76
CA PHE A 42 -23.95 -31.57 34.01
C PHE A 42 -24.41 -31.67 32.53
N ALA A 43 -25.72 -31.72 32.28
CA ALA A 43 -26.31 -31.75 30.95
C ALA A 43 -25.97 -30.45 30.19
N ALA A 44 -26.11 -29.28 30.87
CA ALA A 44 -25.72 -28.02 30.31
C ALA A 44 -24.21 -27.97 29.95
N PHE A 45 -23.38 -28.49 30.82
CA PHE A 45 -21.92 -28.57 30.55
C PHE A 45 -21.60 -29.49 29.37
N LEU A 46 -22.26 -30.66 29.27
CA LEU A 46 -22.10 -31.56 28.12
C LEU A 46 -22.56 -30.91 26.80
N THR A 47 -23.66 -30.18 26.81
CA THR A 47 -24.10 -29.47 25.61
C THR A 47 -23.10 -28.37 25.19
N LEU A 48 -22.54 -27.62 26.14
CA LEU A 48 -21.51 -26.63 25.88
C LEU A 48 -20.22 -27.29 25.38
N ALA A 49 -19.77 -28.39 25.98
CA ALA A 49 -18.62 -29.13 25.52
C ALA A 49 -18.80 -29.72 24.12
N GLY A 50 -19.98 -30.30 23.84
CA GLY A 50 -20.34 -30.80 22.52
C GLY A 50 -20.37 -29.67 21.47
N ARG A 51 -20.91 -28.50 21.86
CA ARG A 51 -20.90 -27.31 21.00
C ARG A 51 -19.50 -26.80 20.72
N ALA A 52 -18.63 -26.80 21.74
CA ALA A 52 -17.23 -26.39 21.58
C ALA A 52 -16.47 -27.32 20.64
N LEU A 53 -16.63 -28.65 20.80
CA LEU A 53 -16.05 -29.64 19.91
C LEU A 53 -16.56 -29.50 18.46
N TRP A 54 -17.85 -29.26 18.28
CA TRP A 54 -18.43 -29.01 16.95
C TRP A 54 -17.82 -27.79 16.29
N LEU A 55 -17.71 -26.67 17.02
CA LEU A 55 -17.15 -25.42 16.49
C LEU A 55 -15.64 -25.55 16.19
N GLN A 56 -14.90 -26.28 17.02
CA GLN A 56 -13.45 -26.45 16.83
C GLN A 56 -13.11 -27.52 15.78
N GLY A 57 -13.90 -28.57 15.65
CA GLY A 57 -13.64 -29.67 14.72
C GLY A 57 -14.25 -29.47 13.35
N MET A 58 -15.59 -29.25 13.28
CA MET A 58 -16.30 -29.26 11.99
C MET A 58 -16.52 -27.89 11.37
N SER A 59 -16.51 -26.81 12.17
CA SER A 59 -16.76 -25.45 11.67
C SER A 59 -15.50 -24.60 11.58
N LYS A 60 -14.31 -25.16 11.85
CA LYS A 60 -13.04 -24.43 11.86
C LYS A 60 -12.79 -23.69 10.53
N ASP A 61 -12.89 -24.43 9.42
CA ASP A 61 -12.64 -23.86 8.08
C ASP A 61 -13.66 -22.79 7.70
N PHE A 62 -14.92 -22.98 8.09
CA PHE A 62 -15.98 -21.99 7.83
C PHE A 62 -15.75 -20.71 8.64
N LEU A 63 -15.42 -20.84 9.93
CA LEU A 63 -15.16 -19.68 10.81
C LEU A 63 -13.89 -18.95 10.42
N GLN A 64 -12.85 -19.68 10.01
CA GLN A 64 -11.62 -19.08 9.49
C GLN A 64 -11.89 -18.33 8.17
N LYS A 65 -12.65 -18.92 7.24
CA LYS A 65 -13.05 -18.25 5.99
C LYS A 65 -13.88 -16.98 6.25
N GLN A 66 -14.83 -17.03 7.19
CA GLN A 66 -15.62 -15.84 7.58
C GLN A 66 -14.76 -14.78 8.29
N GLY A 67 -13.85 -15.18 9.16
CA GLY A 67 -12.89 -14.27 9.80
C GLY A 67 -11.98 -13.63 8.75
N ALA A 68 -11.38 -14.45 7.90
CA ALA A 68 -10.52 -13.99 6.81
C ALA A 68 -11.25 -13.02 5.85
N SER A 69 -12.51 -13.25 5.51
CA SER A 69 -13.29 -12.37 4.62
C SER A 69 -13.49 -10.96 5.17
N ARG A 70 -13.51 -10.78 6.48
CA ARG A 70 -13.66 -9.46 7.13
C ARG A 70 -12.36 -8.66 7.17
N TYR A 71 -11.22 -9.33 7.31
CA TYR A 71 -9.90 -8.70 7.48
C TYR A 71 -8.99 -8.85 6.26
N ALA A 72 -9.33 -9.77 5.33
CA ALA A 72 -8.58 -9.93 4.11
C ALA A 72 -8.77 -8.73 3.19
N ARG A 73 -7.66 -8.18 2.73
CA ARG A 73 -7.59 -7.14 1.70
C ARG A 73 -6.81 -7.68 0.52
N THR A 74 -7.29 -7.39 -0.67
CA THR A 74 -6.54 -7.67 -1.89
C THR A 74 -5.54 -6.54 -2.08
N LEU A 75 -4.26 -6.88 -1.99
CA LEU A 75 -3.17 -5.96 -2.32
C LEU A 75 -2.82 -6.16 -3.79
N GLU A 76 -2.90 -5.09 -4.58
CA GLU A 76 -2.42 -5.11 -5.95
C GLU A 76 -0.90 -5.02 -5.95
N LEU A 77 -0.26 -5.92 -6.70
CA LEU A 77 1.17 -5.92 -6.96
C LEU A 77 1.38 -5.27 -8.33
N PRO A 78 1.94 -4.05 -8.39
CA PRO A 78 2.14 -3.38 -9.66
C PRO A 78 3.17 -4.14 -10.49
N ALA A 79 2.87 -4.35 -11.77
CA ALA A 79 3.80 -4.82 -12.78
C ALA A 79 4.52 -3.62 -13.41
N THR A 80 5.74 -3.83 -13.92
CA THR A 80 6.46 -2.81 -14.66
C THR A 80 6.03 -2.79 -16.13
N ARG A 81 5.97 -1.60 -16.72
CA ARG A 81 5.77 -1.42 -18.15
C ARG A 81 7.07 -1.75 -18.90
N GLY A 82 7.00 -2.50 -20.00
CA GLY A 82 8.14 -2.86 -20.83
C GLY A 82 8.94 -1.65 -21.27
N LYS A 83 10.24 -1.81 -21.45
CA LYS A 83 11.13 -0.76 -21.96
C LYS A 83 10.91 -0.55 -23.45
N ILE A 84 11.21 0.66 -23.93
CA ILE A 84 11.34 0.95 -25.35
C ILE A 84 12.81 1.26 -25.59
N THR A 85 13.42 0.56 -26.57
CA THR A 85 14.82 0.74 -26.95
C THR A 85 14.95 1.09 -28.41
N ASP A 86 16.06 1.71 -28.78
CA ASP A 86 16.44 1.87 -30.16
C ASP A 86 17.00 0.54 -30.72
N ARG A 87 17.38 0.52 -32.01
CA ARG A 87 17.97 -0.64 -32.70
C ARG A 87 19.28 -1.14 -32.08
N ASN A 88 19.98 -0.29 -31.33
CA ASN A 88 21.26 -0.58 -30.69
C ASN A 88 21.12 -0.93 -29.19
N GLY A 89 19.89 -0.99 -28.67
CA GLY A 89 19.61 -1.25 -27.26
C GLY A 89 19.67 -0.02 -26.35
N GLN A 90 19.83 1.19 -26.91
CA GLN A 90 19.72 2.44 -26.15
C GLN A 90 18.31 2.61 -25.61
N VAL A 91 18.18 2.90 -24.31
CA VAL A 91 16.87 3.05 -23.68
C VAL A 91 16.22 4.39 -24.06
N LEU A 92 15.05 4.32 -24.67
CA LEU A 92 14.22 5.48 -25.07
C LEU A 92 13.10 5.76 -24.06
N ALA A 93 12.57 4.72 -23.44
CA ALA A 93 11.60 4.82 -22.34
C ALA A 93 11.78 3.69 -21.33
N SER A 94 11.76 4.00 -20.06
CA SER A 94 11.81 3.02 -18.98
C SER A 94 10.92 3.43 -17.81
N SER A 95 10.49 2.46 -17.01
CA SER A 95 9.75 2.71 -15.77
C SER A 95 10.72 2.76 -14.61
N ILE A 96 10.78 3.88 -13.91
CA ILE A 96 11.57 4.04 -12.69
C ILE A 96 10.71 3.84 -11.45
N PRO A 97 11.23 3.18 -10.41
CA PRO A 97 10.49 2.97 -9.18
C PRO A 97 10.32 4.29 -8.43
N VAL A 98 9.08 4.58 -8.05
CA VAL A 98 8.69 5.74 -7.24
C VAL A 98 7.69 5.28 -6.19
N ARG A 99 7.26 6.18 -5.32
CA ARG A 99 6.21 5.88 -4.34
C ARG A 99 5.12 6.94 -4.35
N ALA A 100 3.89 6.51 -4.12
CA ALA A 100 2.81 7.40 -3.73
C ALA A 100 2.82 7.53 -2.20
N VAL A 101 2.79 8.75 -1.71
CA VAL A 101 2.67 9.07 -0.28
C VAL A 101 1.19 9.31 0.00
N TRP A 102 0.64 8.58 0.96
CA TRP A 102 -0.73 8.71 1.40
C TRP A 102 -0.79 8.88 2.92
N ALA A 103 -1.89 9.41 3.41
CA ALA A 103 -2.09 9.73 4.81
C ALA A 103 -3.46 9.29 5.31
N ILE A 104 -3.54 8.94 6.59
CA ILE A 104 -4.78 8.89 7.37
C ILE A 104 -4.94 10.29 7.95
N PRO A 105 -5.97 11.07 7.52
CA PRO A 105 -6.09 12.48 7.91
C PRO A 105 -6.07 12.73 9.41
N ASP A 106 -6.85 11.98 10.16
CA ASP A 106 -6.99 12.14 11.61
C ASP A 106 -5.65 11.99 12.34
N ASP A 107 -4.87 10.94 12.01
CA ASP A 107 -3.58 10.67 12.64
C ASP A 107 -2.53 11.75 12.31
N VAL A 108 -2.55 12.26 11.07
CA VAL A 108 -1.58 13.28 10.63
C VAL A 108 -1.89 14.65 11.22
N LEU A 109 -3.17 14.99 11.41
CA LEU A 109 -3.58 16.27 12.02
C LEU A 109 -3.20 16.36 13.51
N GLU A 110 -3.00 15.23 14.20
CA GLU A 110 -2.48 15.18 15.59
C GLU A 110 -0.96 15.46 15.67
N ALA A 111 -0.25 15.43 14.54
CA ALA A 111 1.19 15.65 14.52
C ALA A 111 1.57 17.12 14.84
N PRO A 112 2.76 17.36 15.44
CA PRO A 112 3.28 18.71 15.69
C PRO A 112 3.32 19.54 14.40
N LYS A 113 2.99 20.83 14.52
CA LYS A 113 2.91 21.77 13.40
C LYS A 113 4.21 21.84 12.57
N GLU A 114 5.35 21.76 13.26
CA GLU A 114 6.68 21.77 12.65
C GLU A 114 6.88 20.56 11.69
N LYS A 115 6.38 19.39 12.09
CA LYS A 115 6.44 18.18 11.24
C LYS A 115 5.53 18.29 10.02
N ILE A 116 4.34 18.88 10.18
CA ILE A 116 3.42 19.11 9.05
C ILE A 116 4.04 20.11 8.06
N GLN A 117 4.71 21.16 8.54
CA GLN A 117 5.41 22.10 7.68
C GLN A 117 6.60 21.44 6.95
N ALA A 118 7.38 20.62 7.65
CA ALA A 118 8.48 19.86 7.04
C ALA A 118 7.95 18.88 5.97
N LEU A 119 6.81 18.22 6.22
CA LEU A 119 6.14 17.35 5.26
C LEU A 119 5.71 18.13 4.01
N ALA A 120 5.05 19.28 4.19
CA ALA A 120 4.63 20.13 3.09
C ALA A 120 5.81 20.56 2.20
N LYS A 121 6.93 20.96 2.84
CA LYS A 121 8.15 21.31 2.12
C LYS A 121 8.77 20.15 1.36
N LEU A 122 8.82 18.95 1.94
CA LEU A 122 9.34 17.75 1.27
C LEU A 122 8.45 17.30 0.11
N LEU A 123 7.13 17.51 0.21
CA LEU A 123 6.18 17.22 -0.86
C LEU A 123 6.09 18.33 -1.91
N ASP A 124 6.86 19.43 -1.75
CA ASP A 124 6.79 20.60 -2.63
C ASP A 124 5.34 21.11 -2.78
N MET A 125 4.69 21.34 -1.64
CA MET A 125 3.30 21.79 -1.53
C MET A 125 3.17 22.90 -0.51
N ASN A 126 2.20 23.79 -0.71
CA ASN A 126 1.84 24.78 0.31
C ASN A 126 1.19 24.08 1.53
N GLU A 127 1.46 24.59 2.73
CA GLU A 127 0.84 24.04 3.96
C GLU A 127 -0.70 24.09 3.89
N ARG A 128 -1.27 25.13 3.25
CA ARG A 128 -2.72 25.26 3.07
C ARG A 128 -3.30 24.14 2.20
N ASP A 129 -2.60 23.81 1.10
CA ASP A 129 -3.02 22.75 0.17
C ASP A 129 -2.92 21.38 0.84
N LEU A 130 -1.87 21.16 1.64
CA LEU A 130 -1.71 19.95 2.43
C LEU A 130 -2.84 19.80 3.45
N ARG A 131 -3.16 20.87 4.21
CA ARG A 131 -4.26 20.87 5.17
C ARG A 131 -5.61 20.66 4.50
N SER A 132 -5.86 21.30 3.37
CA SER A 132 -7.09 21.10 2.59
C SER A 132 -7.27 19.65 2.10
N LYS A 133 -6.17 18.95 1.78
CA LYS A 133 -6.23 17.51 1.45
C LYS A 133 -6.49 16.64 2.66
N LEU A 134 -5.99 17.05 3.84
CA LEU A 134 -6.20 16.35 5.11
C LEU A 134 -7.59 16.66 5.71
N ASP A 135 -8.23 17.76 5.33
CA ASP A 135 -9.60 18.11 5.73
C ASP A 135 -10.63 17.33 4.90
N SER A 136 -10.62 16.01 5.06
CA SER A 136 -11.54 15.13 4.35
C SER A 136 -11.97 13.97 5.26
N ASP A 137 -13.26 13.66 5.27
CA ASP A 137 -13.88 12.53 6.00
C ASP A 137 -13.49 11.14 5.44
N ARG A 138 -12.48 11.08 4.58
CA ARG A 138 -12.01 9.84 3.96
C ARG A 138 -11.03 9.14 4.90
N GLY A 139 -11.15 7.82 5.04
CA GLY A 139 -10.24 7.02 5.86
C GLY A 139 -8.77 7.06 5.40
N PHE A 140 -8.50 7.46 4.15
CA PHE A 140 -7.17 7.77 3.64
C PHE A 140 -7.21 8.73 2.46
N VAL A 141 -6.10 9.46 2.23
CA VAL A 141 -5.94 10.44 1.17
C VAL A 141 -4.54 10.36 0.56
N TYR A 142 -4.43 10.40 -0.77
CA TYR A 142 -3.13 10.57 -1.43
C TYR A 142 -2.66 12.02 -1.30
N LEU A 143 -1.51 12.22 -0.65
CA LEU A 143 -0.88 13.54 -0.55
C LEU A 143 -0.16 13.90 -1.85
N LYS A 144 0.74 13.04 -2.31
CA LYS A 144 1.45 13.20 -3.59
C LYS A 144 1.77 11.83 -4.18
N ARG A 145 1.60 11.69 -5.47
CA ARG A 145 1.98 10.47 -6.22
C ARG A 145 3.31 10.69 -6.91
N GLN A 146 3.94 9.59 -7.30
CA GLN A 146 5.20 9.57 -8.05
C GLN A 146 6.34 10.34 -7.35
N VAL A 147 6.46 10.20 -6.03
CA VAL A 147 7.52 10.79 -5.21
C VAL A 147 8.78 9.93 -5.33
N GLU A 148 9.94 10.57 -5.49
CA GLU A 148 11.25 9.90 -5.53
C GLU A 148 11.61 9.22 -4.22
N LEU A 149 12.34 8.11 -4.29
CA LEU A 149 12.66 7.28 -3.12
C LEU A 149 13.41 8.05 -2.04
N ASP A 150 14.37 8.90 -2.41
CA ASP A 150 15.14 9.73 -1.46
C ASP A 150 14.26 10.70 -0.67
N THR A 151 13.25 11.27 -1.33
CA THR A 151 12.28 12.15 -0.67
C THR A 151 11.36 11.37 0.25
N VAL A 152 10.95 10.18 -0.17
CA VAL A 152 10.13 9.28 0.66
C VAL A 152 10.87 8.87 1.93
N ASP A 153 12.16 8.53 1.83
CA ASP A 153 12.96 8.19 3.01
C ASP A 153 13.06 9.33 4.01
N LYS A 154 13.17 10.58 3.51
CA LYS A 154 13.13 11.78 4.36
C LYS A 154 11.78 11.97 5.03
N ILE A 155 10.68 11.72 4.30
CA ILE A 155 9.32 11.80 4.84
C ILE A 155 9.10 10.75 5.95
N LEU A 156 9.52 9.50 5.72
CA LEU A 156 9.38 8.43 6.72
C LEU A 156 10.20 8.70 7.98
N LYS A 157 11.38 9.34 7.84
CA LYS A 157 12.23 9.77 8.98
C LYS A 157 11.57 10.84 9.86
N LEU A 158 10.58 11.60 9.38
CA LEU A 158 9.82 12.53 10.21
C LEU A 158 9.00 11.81 11.31
N GLY A 159 8.71 10.51 11.12
CA GLY A 159 7.98 9.71 12.09
C GLY A 159 6.59 10.28 12.40
N ILE A 160 5.84 10.69 11.38
CA ILE A 160 4.45 11.16 11.50
C ILE A 160 3.54 9.93 11.46
N ALA A 161 2.71 9.76 12.49
CA ALA A 161 1.70 8.71 12.49
C ALA A 161 0.72 8.90 11.33
N GLY A 162 0.20 7.80 10.78
CA GLY A 162 -0.78 7.85 9.69
C GLY A 162 -0.20 8.12 8.30
N ILE A 163 1.11 8.31 8.13
CA ILE A 163 1.74 8.39 6.81
C ILE A 163 2.29 7.02 6.41
N ASP A 164 1.94 6.59 5.21
CA ASP A 164 2.48 5.37 4.62
C ASP A 164 2.67 5.56 3.10
N THR A 165 3.29 4.60 2.46
CA THR A 165 3.68 4.71 1.05
C THR A 165 3.27 3.46 0.26
N ARG A 166 2.91 3.67 -1.01
CA ARG A 166 2.61 2.59 -1.96
C ARG A 166 3.62 2.62 -3.10
N LYS A 167 4.11 1.45 -3.52
CA LYS A 167 4.98 1.34 -4.70
C LYS A 167 4.21 1.77 -5.95
N GLU A 168 4.81 2.62 -6.74
CA GLU A 168 4.36 3.05 -8.06
C GLU A 168 5.53 3.09 -9.01
N TYR A 169 5.26 3.22 -10.29
CA TYR A 169 6.25 3.44 -11.32
C TYR A 169 5.96 4.74 -12.04
N LYS A 170 7.03 5.45 -12.40
CA LYS A 170 6.97 6.66 -13.23
C LYS A 170 7.69 6.37 -14.53
N ARG A 171 7.04 6.67 -15.66
CA ARG A 171 7.66 6.57 -16.96
C ARG A 171 8.68 7.68 -17.14
N TYR A 172 9.86 7.33 -17.61
CA TYR A 172 10.97 8.24 -17.84
C TYR A 172 11.50 8.09 -19.28
N TYR A 173 11.77 9.21 -19.90
CA TYR A 173 12.19 9.34 -21.29
C TYR A 173 13.53 10.05 -21.36
N PRO A 174 14.67 9.32 -21.42
CA PRO A 174 16.02 9.89 -21.38
C PRO A 174 16.29 10.93 -22.47
N GLU A 175 15.81 10.66 -23.69
CA GLU A 175 16.04 11.51 -24.87
C GLU A 175 15.10 12.76 -24.93
N GLY A 176 14.19 12.90 -23.99
CA GLY A 176 13.33 14.08 -23.83
C GLY A 176 12.63 14.50 -25.13
N GLU A 177 12.82 15.78 -25.51
CA GLU A 177 12.17 16.41 -26.66
C GLU A 177 12.52 15.78 -28.01
N GLY A 178 13.74 15.25 -28.14
CA GLY A 178 14.24 14.69 -29.39
C GLY A 178 13.51 13.43 -29.85
N MET A 179 12.88 12.69 -28.92
CA MET A 179 12.16 11.44 -29.20
C MET A 179 10.65 11.56 -28.92
N ALA A 180 10.17 12.72 -28.48
CA ALA A 180 8.81 12.88 -27.98
C ALA A 180 7.74 12.40 -28.95
N HIS A 181 7.83 12.75 -30.22
CA HIS A 181 6.84 12.37 -31.24
C HIS A 181 6.95 10.88 -31.67
N VAL A 182 8.10 10.26 -31.52
CA VAL A 182 8.29 8.83 -31.83
C VAL A 182 7.78 7.99 -30.68
N VAL A 183 8.34 8.20 -29.49
CA VAL A 183 8.05 7.39 -28.32
C VAL A 183 6.65 7.74 -27.76
N GLY A 184 6.29 9.02 -27.77
CA GLY A 184 5.09 9.51 -27.12
C GLY A 184 5.24 9.58 -25.60
N PHE A 185 4.13 9.46 -24.90
CA PHE A 185 4.08 9.54 -23.45
C PHE A 185 2.94 8.73 -22.85
N THR A 186 3.01 8.50 -21.54
CA THR A 186 1.95 7.85 -20.76
C THR A 186 1.21 8.86 -19.87
N SER A 187 -0.03 8.54 -19.50
CA SER A 187 -0.76 9.25 -18.45
C SER A 187 -0.15 8.96 -17.06
N GLY A 188 -0.61 9.68 -16.03
CA GLY A 188 -0.24 9.37 -14.63
C GLY A 188 -0.68 7.98 -14.15
N GLU A 189 -1.56 7.30 -14.90
CA GLU A 189 -2.01 5.92 -14.66
C GLU A 189 -1.25 4.89 -15.52
N ASP A 190 -0.12 5.27 -16.11
CA ASP A 190 0.72 4.42 -16.97
C ASP A 190 0.04 3.92 -18.26
N LYS A 191 -0.94 4.68 -18.77
CA LYS A 191 -1.60 4.42 -20.07
C LYS A 191 -0.95 5.25 -21.15
N GLY A 192 -0.54 4.62 -22.26
CA GLY A 192 -0.02 5.32 -23.44
C GLY A 192 -1.04 6.30 -24.00
N GLN A 193 -0.60 7.53 -24.29
CA GLN A 193 -1.43 8.62 -24.80
C GLN A 193 -1.07 9.00 -26.22
N ASP A 194 0.18 8.80 -26.60
CA ASP A 194 0.71 9.17 -27.91
C ASP A 194 1.85 8.25 -28.35
N GLY A 195 2.24 8.32 -29.63
CA GLY A 195 3.38 7.63 -30.21
C GLY A 195 3.39 6.09 -30.02
N MET A 196 4.56 5.53 -29.88
CA MET A 196 4.75 4.08 -29.65
C MET A 196 4.16 3.60 -28.31
N GLU A 197 4.10 4.47 -27.30
CA GLU A 197 3.46 4.16 -26.03
C GLU A 197 1.97 3.85 -26.20
N LEU A 198 1.28 4.57 -27.08
CA LEU A 198 -0.13 4.33 -27.40
C LEU A 198 -0.29 3.15 -28.36
N ALA A 199 0.47 3.15 -29.47
CA ALA A 199 0.37 2.14 -30.52
C ALA A 199 0.62 0.72 -29.98
N PHE A 200 1.59 0.56 -29.10
CA PHE A 200 1.97 -0.73 -28.51
C PHE A 200 1.52 -0.88 -27.04
N GLN A 201 0.47 -0.16 -26.64
CA GLN A 201 -0.07 -0.20 -25.27
C GLN A 201 -0.27 -1.64 -24.78
N LYS A 202 -0.85 -2.53 -25.58
CA LYS A 202 -1.15 -3.93 -25.20
C LYS A 202 0.11 -4.77 -24.96
N THR A 203 1.20 -4.45 -25.64
CA THR A 203 2.48 -5.17 -25.53
C THR A 203 3.29 -4.65 -24.34
N LEU A 204 3.32 -3.33 -24.18
CA LEU A 204 4.12 -2.65 -23.16
C LEU A 204 3.50 -2.75 -21.77
N VAL A 205 2.17 -2.79 -21.64
CA VAL A 205 1.53 -2.83 -20.33
C VAL A 205 1.73 -4.19 -19.68
N GLY A 206 2.21 -4.19 -18.45
CA GLY A 206 2.27 -5.38 -17.63
C GLY A 206 0.89 -5.76 -17.06
N VAL A 207 0.80 -6.95 -16.54
CA VAL A 207 -0.40 -7.45 -15.89
C VAL A 207 -0.18 -7.41 -14.38
N THR A 208 -0.94 -6.56 -13.68
CA THR A 208 -0.88 -6.45 -12.23
C THR A 208 -1.21 -7.78 -11.55
N GLY A 209 -0.42 -8.14 -10.56
CA GLY A 209 -0.69 -9.25 -9.66
C GLY A 209 -1.60 -8.85 -8.51
N ASN A 210 -2.16 -9.85 -7.86
CA ASN A 210 -3.02 -9.66 -6.69
C ASN A 210 -2.58 -10.61 -5.59
N ARG A 211 -2.42 -10.09 -4.37
CA ARG A 211 -2.09 -10.85 -3.17
C ARG A 211 -3.14 -10.60 -2.10
N ARG A 212 -3.62 -11.67 -1.49
CA ARG A 212 -4.56 -11.58 -0.39
C ARG A 212 -3.80 -11.53 0.92
N VAL A 213 -3.96 -10.45 1.68
CA VAL A 213 -3.27 -10.20 2.94
C VAL A 213 -4.28 -9.87 4.04
N ILE A 214 -3.95 -10.24 5.28
CA ILE A 214 -4.67 -9.76 6.46
C ILE A 214 -3.93 -8.52 6.96
N LYS A 215 -4.66 -7.41 7.11
CA LYS A 215 -4.15 -6.17 7.68
C LYS A 215 -4.73 -5.95 9.08
N ASP A 216 -3.90 -5.44 10.00
CA ASP A 216 -4.34 -4.96 11.29
C ASP A 216 -5.11 -3.62 11.17
N ARG A 217 -5.58 -3.09 12.30
CA ARG A 217 -6.27 -1.79 12.35
C ARG A 217 -5.39 -0.61 11.93
N LEU A 218 -4.07 -0.78 11.99
CA LEU A 218 -3.06 0.21 11.58
C LEU A 218 -2.62 0.03 10.11
N GLY A 219 -3.27 -0.88 9.36
CA GLY A 219 -2.96 -1.13 7.95
C GLY A 219 -1.72 -1.99 7.70
N ARG A 220 -1.05 -2.51 8.74
CA ARG A 220 0.15 -3.36 8.61
C ARG A 220 -0.26 -4.76 8.23
N ILE A 221 0.52 -5.39 7.34
CA ILE A 221 0.32 -6.78 6.93
C ILE A 221 0.71 -7.68 8.10
N VAL A 222 -0.25 -8.44 8.63
CA VAL A 222 -0.05 -9.40 9.72
C VAL A 222 0.20 -10.80 9.18
N GLU A 223 -0.50 -11.17 8.11
CA GLU A 223 -0.41 -12.50 7.52
C GLU A 223 -0.63 -12.45 6.01
N ASP A 224 0.16 -13.23 5.28
CA ASP A 224 0.00 -13.51 3.86
C ASP A 224 -0.82 -14.77 3.69
N ILE A 225 -2.02 -14.64 3.13
CA ILE A 225 -2.90 -15.80 2.98
C ILE A 225 -2.57 -16.55 1.70
N GLU A 226 -2.46 -15.85 0.57
CA GLU A 226 -2.28 -16.48 -0.73
C GLU A 226 -1.89 -15.45 -1.80
N SER A 227 -0.98 -15.82 -2.70
CA SER A 227 -0.77 -15.11 -3.96
C SER A 227 -1.84 -15.56 -4.95
N VAL A 228 -2.85 -14.72 -5.19
CA VAL A 228 -3.95 -15.06 -6.09
C VAL A 228 -3.49 -14.99 -7.55
N ARG A 229 -2.55 -14.07 -7.85
CA ARG A 229 -1.98 -13.87 -9.18
C ARG A 229 -0.63 -13.18 -9.06
N GLU A 230 0.38 -13.75 -9.69
CA GLU A 230 1.69 -13.10 -9.80
C GLU A 230 1.66 -11.94 -10.81
N PRO A 231 2.38 -10.85 -10.58
CA PRO A 231 2.53 -9.79 -11.56
C PRO A 231 3.39 -10.28 -12.73
N HIS A 232 2.99 -9.90 -13.93
CA HIS A 232 3.77 -10.13 -15.14
C HIS A 232 4.14 -8.79 -15.75
N ASP A 233 5.43 -8.54 -15.89
CA ASP A 233 5.94 -7.31 -16.50
C ASP A 233 5.56 -7.24 -17.99
N GLY A 234 5.44 -6.03 -18.52
CA GLY A 234 5.22 -5.79 -19.94
C GLY A 234 6.42 -6.23 -20.77
N LYS A 235 6.16 -6.53 -22.03
CA LYS A 235 7.22 -6.92 -22.98
C LYS A 235 7.96 -5.70 -23.49
N ASP A 236 9.28 -5.81 -23.60
CA ASP A 236 10.13 -4.77 -24.18
C ASP A 236 9.88 -4.61 -25.68
N LEU A 237 10.03 -3.40 -26.18
CA LEU A 237 9.86 -3.04 -27.58
C LEU A 237 11.15 -2.43 -28.12
N THR A 238 11.71 -3.02 -29.19
CA THR A 238 12.85 -2.47 -29.90
C THR A 238 12.37 -1.80 -31.18
N LEU A 239 12.76 -0.54 -31.40
CA LEU A 239 12.45 0.25 -32.59
C LEU A 239 13.57 0.17 -33.60
N SER A 240 13.26 0.45 -34.87
CA SER A 240 14.25 0.62 -35.93
C SER A 240 15.04 1.94 -35.85
N ILE A 241 14.59 2.86 -35.02
CA ILE A 241 15.23 4.17 -34.79
C ILE A 241 16.67 3.99 -34.30
N ASP A 242 17.56 4.82 -34.81
CA ASP A 242 18.93 4.99 -34.31
C ASP A 242 19.02 6.31 -33.55
N SER A 243 19.28 6.25 -32.25
CA SER A 243 19.30 7.44 -31.37
C SER A 243 20.31 8.49 -31.81
N LYS A 244 21.45 8.07 -32.39
CA LYS A 244 22.47 9.01 -32.88
C LYS A 244 22.01 9.75 -34.12
N ILE A 245 21.41 9.03 -35.08
CA ILE A 245 20.86 9.63 -36.31
C ILE A 245 19.68 10.55 -35.94
N GLN A 246 18.81 10.11 -35.01
CA GLN A 246 17.71 10.91 -34.50
C GLN A 246 18.18 12.22 -33.87
N TYR A 247 19.21 12.16 -33.02
CA TYR A 247 19.78 13.36 -32.41
C TYR A 247 20.34 14.35 -33.45
N ILE A 248 21.08 13.85 -34.46
CA ILE A 248 21.60 14.68 -35.55
C ILE A 248 20.44 15.32 -36.35
N ALA A 249 19.45 14.51 -36.72
CA ALA A 249 18.29 15.00 -37.47
C ALA A 249 17.50 16.04 -36.68
N PHE A 250 17.25 15.79 -35.39
CA PHE A 250 16.53 16.71 -34.50
C PHE A 250 17.27 18.04 -34.33
N SER A 251 18.58 17.98 -34.07
CA SER A 251 19.42 19.19 -33.91
C SER A 251 19.47 20.02 -35.19
N ALA A 252 19.69 19.39 -36.35
CA ALA A 252 19.68 20.06 -37.63
C ALA A 252 18.33 20.69 -37.97
N LEU A 253 17.22 20.00 -37.64
CA LEU A 253 15.89 20.54 -37.82
C LEU A 253 15.64 21.76 -36.94
N LYS A 254 16.06 21.71 -35.68
CA LYS A 254 15.92 22.82 -34.74
C LYS A 254 16.66 24.06 -35.22
N ASP A 255 17.92 23.88 -35.64
CA ASP A 255 18.74 24.97 -36.17
C ASP A 255 18.13 25.57 -37.46
N ALA A 256 17.61 24.71 -38.36
CA ALA A 256 16.96 25.18 -39.60
C ALA A 256 15.66 25.94 -39.32
N VAL A 257 14.81 25.43 -38.42
CA VAL A 257 13.55 26.11 -38.06
C VAL A 257 13.82 27.46 -37.40
N GLU A 258 14.84 27.54 -36.54
CA GLU A 258 15.24 28.82 -35.91
C GLU A 258 15.84 29.81 -36.94
N LEU A 259 16.74 29.36 -37.76
CA LEU A 259 17.40 30.18 -38.79
C LEU A 259 16.41 30.77 -39.78
N HIS A 260 15.47 29.95 -40.26
CA HIS A 260 14.50 30.35 -41.24
C HIS A 260 13.19 30.91 -40.61
N LYS A 261 13.11 30.99 -39.27
CA LYS A 261 11.89 31.41 -38.52
C LYS A 261 10.65 30.65 -38.98
N ALA A 262 10.82 29.36 -39.27
CA ALA A 262 9.75 28.50 -39.73
C ALA A 262 8.77 28.20 -38.58
N LYS A 263 7.47 28.06 -38.88
CA LYS A 263 6.46 27.73 -37.86
C LYS A 263 6.49 26.26 -37.45
N ALA A 264 6.92 25.39 -38.36
CA ALA A 264 7.03 23.95 -38.16
C ALA A 264 8.03 23.36 -39.14
N GLY A 265 8.50 22.18 -38.82
CA GLY A 265 9.38 21.39 -39.69
C GLY A 265 9.35 19.92 -39.33
N GLY A 266 9.75 19.06 -40.28
CA GLY A 266 9.86 17.65 -40.07
C GLY A 266 10.96 17.02 -40.90
N ILE A 267 11.63 16.02 -40.33
CA ILE A 267 12.65 15.19 -41.01
C ILE A 267 12.31 13.74 -40.81
N VAL A 268 12.39 12.96 -41.89
CA VAL A 268 12.33 11.49 -41.85
C VAL A 268 13.56 10.94 -42.53
N VAL A 269 14.27 10.06 -41.85
CA VAL A 269 15.45 9.36 -42.40
C VAL A 269 15.12 7.89 -42.50
N LEU A 270 15.25 7.35 -43.71
CA LEU A 270 14.93 5.96 -44.06
C LEU A 270 16.19 5.23 -44.53
N ASP A 271 16.30 3.95 -44.18
CA ASP A 271 17.22 3.05 -44.85
C ASP A 271 16.64 2.71 -46.25
N ALA A 272 17.34 3.08 -47.30
CA ALA A 272 16.85 2.90 -48.67
C ALA A 272 16.77 1.43 -49.12
N LYS A 273 17.45 0.51 -48.42
CA LYS A 273 17.45 -0.91 -48.74
C LYS A 273 16.37 -1.69 -48.01
N THR A 274 16.15 -1.34 -46.75
CA THR A 274 15.20 -2.07 -45.85
C THR A 274 13.87 -1.36 -45.70
N GLY A 275 13.81 -0.05 -45.93
CA GLY A 275 12.65 0.78 -45.67
C GLY A 275 12.45 1.12 -44.18
N GLU A 276 13.39 0.73 -43.31
CA GLU A 276 13.33 1.04 -41.89
C GLU A 276 13.46 2.53 -41.61
N VAL A 277 12.65 3.04 -40.70
CA VAL A 277 12.77 4.43 -40.23
C VAL A 277 13.91 4.51 -39.23
N LEU A 278 14.98 5.24 -39.57
CA LEU A 278 16.16 5.45 -38.70
C LEU A 278 16.03 6.68 -37.83
N ALA A 279 15.34 7.73 -38.32
CA ALA A 279 15.00 8.91 -37.55
C ALA A 279 13.67 9.52 -38.03
N LEU A 280 12.95 10.13 -37.09
CA LEU A 280 11.74 10.91 -37.32
C LEU A 280 11.69 12.06 -36.30
N ALA A 281 11.93 13.28 -36.79
CA ALA A 281 11.93 14.46 -35.96
C ALA A 281 10.87 15.46 -36.44
N ASN A 282 10.16 16.06 -35.51
CA ASN A 282 9.15 17.10 -35.78
C ASN A 282 9.33 18.28 -34.83
N LEU A 283 9.04 19.48 -35.33
CA LEU A 283 8.93 20.70 -34.56
C LEU A 283 7.60 21.41 -34.91
N PRO A 284 6.90 22.01 -33.92
CA PRO A 284 7.27 22.14 -32.51
C PRO A 284 7.22 20.81 -31.77
N THR A 285 7.99 20.70 -30.70
CA THR A 285 8.08 19.51 -29.86
C THR A 285 7.72 19.82 -28.40
N TYR A 286 7.66 18.80 -27.56
CA TYR A 286 7.35 18.91 -26.14
C TYR A 286 8.28 17.98 -25.32
N ASN A 287 8.41 18.27 -24.01
CA ASN A 287 9.14 17.38 -23.12
C ASN A 287 8.18 16.37 -22.48
N PRO A 288 8.28 15.06 -22.80
CA PRO A 288 7.37 14.04 -22.26
C PRO A 288 7.53 13.83 -20.74
N ASN A 289 8.67 14.23 -20.15
CA ASN A 289 8.91 14.15 -18.71
C ASN A 289 8.26 15.30 -17.92
N ASN A 290 8.03 16.46 -18.56
CA ASN A 290 7.44 17.64 -17.92
C ASN A 290 6.28 18.17 -18.77
N ARG A 291 5.06 17.81 -18.39
CA ARG A 291 3.81 18.15 -19.11
C ARG A 291 2.99 19.26 -18.45
N SER A 292 3.55 19.93 -17.44
CA SER A 292 2.85 21.05 -16.78
C SER A 292 2.67 22.28 -17.66
N VAL A 293 3.15 22.23 -18.91
CA VAL A 293 3.18 23.35 -19.86
C VAL A 293 2.35 23.06 -21.15
N LEU A 294 1.61 21.94 -21.18
CA LEU A 294 0.70 21.60 -22.29
C LEU A 294 -0.74 21.94 -21.95
#